data_505fc56cbba9604a4e6e4a56f6c53557
#
_entry.id   505fc56cbba9604a4e6e4a56f6c53557
#
_cell.length_a   1.000
_cell.length_b   1.000
_cell.length_c   1.000
_cell.angle_alpha   90.00
_cell.angle_beta   90.00
_cell.angle_gamma   90.00
#
_symmetry.space_group_name_H-M   'P 1'
#
loop_
_entity.id
_entity.type
_entity.pdbx_description
1 polymer ?
#
loop_
_entity_poly.entity_id
_entity_poly.type
_entity_poly.pdbx_seq_one_letter_code
_entity_poly.pdbx_strand_id
1 'polypeptide(L)'
;MEKELNELAAEERGSTRLFQTENQTAAQRIDLQNTERGRLVLIAPVDGYVDQVNIAAGAPIPAFRDMLRIYPLRPAKVIGFIHETADIPFRIGDSVGLVSGVRPDKLVRGQITAAGPKLVELPLRLRKFAEVRAWGREVIISLPADNPYYIGERITISLQTAEQ
;
A
#
# COMPACT_ATOMS: atom_id res chain seq x y z
N MET A 1 13.79 -71.70 -0.50
CA MET A 1 14.41 -70.91 0.59
C MET A 1 14.92 -69.57 0.09
N GLU A 2 15.84 -69.48 -0.88
CA GLU A 2 16.29 -68.14 -1.42
C GLU A 2 15.18 -67.33 -2.14
N LYS A 3 14.27 -68.02 -2.82
CA LYS A 3 13.18 -67.37 -3.58
C LYS A 3 12.12 -66.76 -2.66
N GLU A 4 11.80 -67.46 -1.59
CA GLU A 4 10.86 -66.98 -0.56
C GLU A 4 11.44 -65.81 0.24
N LEU A 5 12.76 -65.82 0.52
CA LEU A 5 13.43 -64.68 1.17
C LEU A 5 13.44 -63.42 0.30
N ASN A 6 13.60 -63.60 -1.03
CA ASN A 6 13.55 -62.45 -1.94
C ASN A 6 12.14 -61.92 -2.15
N GLU A 7 11.09 -62.73 -2.11
CA GLU A 7 9.70 -62.32 -2.17
C GLU A 7 9.30 -61.55 -0.90
N LEU A 8 9.64 -62.03 0.28
CA LEU A 8 9.43 -61.34 1.54
C LEU A 8 10.16 -59.99 1.62
N ALA A 9 11.40 -59.93 1.16
CA ALA A 9 12.16 -58.72 1.10
C ALA A 9 11.59 -57.69 0.07
N ALA A 10 10.94 -58.17 -0.99
CA ALA A 10 10.25 -57.32 -1.97
C ALA A 10 8.93 -56.76 -1.41
N GLU A 11 8.17 -57.57 -0.67
CA GLU A 11 6.94 -57.12 0.03
C GLU A 11 7.26 -56.10 1.13
N GLU A 12 8.27 -56.32 1.96
CA GLU A 12 8.70 -55.33 2.95
C GLU A 12 9.15 -54.01 2.34
N ARG A 13 9.91 -54.03 1.23
CA ARG A 13 10.28 -52.83 0.50
C ARG A 13 9.09 -52.14 -0.13
N GLY A 14 8.10 -52.88 -0.61
CA GLY A 14 6.85 -52.35 -1.14
C GLY A 14 6.03 -51.62 -0.07
N SER A 15 5.83 -52.27 1.08
CA SER A 15 5.11 -51.72 2.19
C SER A 15 5.79 -50.47 2.79
N THR A 16 7.13 -50.54 2.92
CA THR A 16 7.91 -49.38 3.41
C THR A 16 7.81 -48.17 2.46
N ARG A 17 7.82 -48.40 1.16
CA ARG A 17 7.63 -47.32 0.16
C ARG A 17 6.23 -46.71 0.22
N LEU A 18 5.19 -47.55 0.39
CA LEU A 18 3.82 -47.07 0.53
C LEU A 18 3.68 -46.19 1.78
N PHE A 19 4.18 -46.66 2.94
CA PHE A 19 4.18 -45.85 4.18
C PHE A 19 4.95 -44.55 4.04
N GLN A 20 6.10 -44.57 3.33
CA GLN A 20 6.85 -43.32 3.08
C GLN A 20 6.06 -42.34 2.20
N THR A 21 5.39 -42.84 1.16
CA THR A 21 4.57 -42.00 0.26
C THR A 21 3.36 -41.44 0.98
N GLU A 22 2.68 -42.26 1.80
CA GLU A 22 1.54 -41.81 2.62
C GLU A 22 1.95 -40.73 3.65
N ASN A 23 3.08 -40.93 4.33
CA ASN A 23 3.62 -39.97 5.27
C ASN A 23 4.02 -38.66 4.58
N GLN A 24 4.63 -38.73 3.40
CA GLN A 24 4.94 -37.52 2.61
C GLN A 24 3.67 -36.77 2.18
N THR A 25 2.66 -37.49 1.71
CA THR A 25 1.37 -36.89 1.33
C THR A 25 0.66 -36.26 2.51
N ALA A 26 0.68 -36.92 3.68
CA ALA A 26 0.11 -36.38 4.90
C ALA A 26 0.84 -35.11 5.37
N ALA A 27 2.18 -35.13 5.34
CA ALA A 27 2.98 -33.95 5.67
C ALA A 27 2.69 -32.76 4.74
N GLN A 28 2.58 -33.01 3.43
CA GLN A 28 2.22 -31.97 2.45
C GLN A 28 0.82 -31.39 2.70
N ARG A 29 -0.16 -32.24 3.07
CA ARG A 29 -1.51 -31.78 3.43
C ARG A 29 -1.51 -30.91 4.67
N ILE A 30 -0.73 -31.29 5.68
CA ILE A 30 -0.60 -30.50 6.93
C ILE A 30 0.05 -29.15 6.62
N ASP A 31 1.09 -29.13 5.82
CA ASP A 31 1.78 -27.88 5.43
C ASP A 31 0.86 -26.95 4.64
N LEU A 32 0.10 -27.50 3.69
CA LEU A 32 -0.91 -26.74 2.95
C LEU A 32 -1.96 -26.15 3.89
N GLN A 33 -2.52 -26.97 4.82
CA GLN A 33 -3.50 -26.48 5.80
C GLN A 33 -2.93 -25.42 6.73
N ASN A 34 -1.69 -25.54 7.16
CA ASN A 34 -1.03 -24.53 7.99
C ASN A 34 -0.81 -23.22 7.20
N THR A 35 -0.45 -23.32 5.93
CA THR A 35 -0.34 -22.16 5.04
C THR A 35 -1.69 -21.47 4.85
N GLU A 36 -2.75 -22.22 4.62
CA GLU A 36 -4.11 -21.68 4.51
C GLU A 36 -4.59 -21.02 5.81
N ARG A 37 -4.32 -21.65 6.96
CA ARG A 37 -4.63 -21.05 8.28
C ARG A 37 -3.86 -19.76 8.50
N GLY A 38 -2.59 -19.69 8.10
CA GLY A 38 -1.80 -18.46 8.18
C GLY A 38 -2.40 -17.30 7.37
N ARG A 39 -3.05 -17.60 6.25
CA ARG A 39 -3.75 -16.59 5.42
C ARG A 39 -5.04 -16.05 6.05
N LEU A 40 -5.59 -16.74 7.04
CA LEU A 40 -6.78 -16.29 7.76
C LEU A 40 -6.45 -15.26 8.86
N VAL A 41 -5.18 -15.05 9.18
CA VAL A 41 -4.72 -14.03 10.12
C VAL A 41 -4.21 -12.84 9.34
N LEU A 42 -4.91 -11.71 9.44
CA LEU A 42 -4.48 -10.46 8.82
C LEU A 42 -3.66 -9.66 9.83
N ILE A 43 -2.44 -9.35 9.43
CA ILE A 43 -1.53 -8.50 10.20
C ILE A 43 -1.51 -7.13 9.53
N ALA A 44 -1.57 -6.06 10.34
CA ALA A 44 -1.45 -4.70 9.84
C ALA A 44 -0.09 -4.51 9.15
N PRO A 45 -0.05 -4.08 7.87
CA PRO A 45 1.20 -3.91 7.13
C PRO A 45 1.97 -2.64 7.52
N VAL A 46 1.34 -1.73 8.25
CA VAL A 46 1.89 -0.43 8.67
C VAL A 46 1.38 -0.07 10.05
N ASP A 47 2.17 0.71 10.77
CA ASP A 47 1.72 1.37 11.98
C ASP A 47 0.78 2.52 11.63
N GLY A 48 -0.39 2.57 12.27
CA GLY A 48 -1.40 3.56 11.90
C GLY A 48 -2.66 3.52 12.72
N TYR A 49 -3.64 4.28 12.28
CA TYR A 49 -4.97 4.33 12.85
C TYR A 49 -5.95 3.49 12.03
N VAL A 50 -6.75 2.68 12.70
CA VAL A 50 -7.89 2.01 12.08
C VAL A 50 -9.00 3.05 11.91
N ASP A 51 -9.36 3.35 10.68
CA ASP A 51 -10.40 4.33 10.35
C ASP A 51 -11.79 3.69 10.33
N GLN A 52 -11.94 2.66 9.52
CA GLN A 52 -13.23 2.03 9.30
C GLN A 52 -13.10 0.51 9.42
N VAL A 53 -14.01 -0.09 10.19
CA VAL A 53 -14.16 -1.54 10.31
C VAL A 53 -15.52 -1.92 9.74
N ASN A 54 -15.52 -2.66 8.63
CA ASN A 54 -16.73 -3.04 7.88
C ASN A 54 -17.17 -4.49 8.16
N ILE A 55 -16.59 -5.10 9.18
CA ILE A 55 -16.85 -6.49 9.54
C ILE A 55 -17.27 -6.58 11.01
N ALA A 56 -18.10 -7.57 11.31
CA ALA A 56 -18.48 -7.91 12.67
C ALA A 56 -18.06 -9.35 13.00
N ALA A 57 -17.80 -9.63 14.26
CA ALA A 57 -17.47 -10.97 14.70
C ALA A 57 -18.63 -11.95 14.37
N GLY A 58 -18.30 -13.10 13.78
CA GLY A 58 -19.27 -14.10 13.36
C GLY A 58 -20.00 -13.80 12.04
N ALA A 59 -19.78 -12.64 11.43
CA ALA A 59 -20.39 -12.33 10.14
C ALA A 59 -19.62 -12.98 8.98
N PRO A 60 -20.30 -13.47 7.94
CA PRO A 60 -19.65 -13.95 6.73
C PRO A 60 -18.96 -12.80 6.00
N ILE A 61 -17.74 -13.03 5.54
CA ILE A 61 -16.97 -12.04 4.79
C ILE A 61 -17.11 -12.34 3.28
N PRO A 62 -17.78 -11.47 2.51
CA PRO A 62 -17.85 -11.62 1.07
C PRO A 62 -16.46 -11.46 0.43
N ALA A 63 -16.18 -12.20 -0.63
CA ALA A 63 -14.95 -12.05 -1.40
C ALA A 63 -14.81 -10.62 -1.96
N PHE A 64 -13.58 -10.10 -2.00
CA PHE A 64 -13.23 -8.80 -2.58
C PHE A 64 -13.87 -7.57 -1.89
N ARG A 65 -14.29 -7.70 -0.63
CA ARG A 65 -14.75 -6.57 0.18
C ARG A 65 -13.68 -6.03 1.08
N ASP A 66 -13.64 -4.69 1.19
CA ASP A 66 -12.79 -4.01 2.18
C ASP A 66 -13.30 -4.34 3.59
N MET A 67 -12.47 -5.01 4.38
CA MET A 67 -12.79 -5.40 5.74
C MET A 67 -12.52 -4.28 6.73
N LEU A 68 -11.38 -3.62 6.58
CA LEU A 68 -10.97 -2.49 7.40
C LEU A 68 -10.04 -1.57 6.61
N ARG A 69 -9.92 -0.33 7.05
CA ARG A 69 -9.02 0.66 6.47
C ARG A 69 -8.07 1.17 7.54
N ILE A 70 -6.78 1.15 7.19
CA ILE A 70 -5.71 1.65 8.06
C ILE A 70 -5.07 2.85 7.39
N TYR A 71 -4.96 3.96 8.11
CA TYR A 71 -4.17 5.11 7.69
C TYR A 71 -2.85 5.14 8.46
N PRO A 72 -1.73 5.36 7.78
CA PRO A 72 -0.45 5.54 8.46
C PRO A 72 -0.51 6.76 9.39
N LEU A 73 0.35 6.79 10.40
CA LEU A 73 0.39 7.89 11.38
C LEU A 73 0.67 9.24 10.73
N ARG A 74 1.41 9.26 9.64
CA ARG A 74 1.79 10.46 8.88
C ARG A 74 1.72 10.19 7.38
N PRO A 75 1.36 11.20 6.58
CA PRO A 75 1.38 11.05 5.12
C PRO A 75 2.82 10.94 4.61
N ALA A 76 3.05 10.04 3.66
CA ALA A 76 4.35 9.89 2.99
C ALA A 76 4.48 10.78 1.74
N LYS A 77 3.36 11.27 1.22
CA LYS A 77 3.31 12.06 -0.02
C LYS A 77 2.20 13.10 0.00
N VAL A 78 2.40 14.16 -0.78
CA VAL A 78 1.38 15.15 -1.13
C VAL A 78 1.05 14.99 -2.61
N ILE A 79 -0.23 15.03 -2.94
CA ILE A 79 -0.70 15.15 -4.32
C ILE A 79 -1.01 16.63 -4.55
N GLY A 80 -0.20 17.28 -5.38
CA GLY A 80 -0.35 18.67 -5.76
C GLY A 80 -0.93 18.80 -7.16
N PHE A 81 -1.45 19.99 -7.47
CA PHE A 81 -1.99 20.32 -8.78
C PHE A 81 -1.42 21.66 -9.25
N ILE A 82 -0.81 21.66 -10.41
CA ILE A 82 -0.39 22.89 -11.09
C ILE A 82 -1.53 23.27 -12.01
N HIS A 83 -2.11 24.45 -11.80
CA HIS A 83 -3.25 24.92 -12.59
C HIS A 83 -2.86 25.04 -14.07
N GLU A 84 -3.76 24.72 -15.00
CA GLU A 84 -3.51 24.73 -16.44
C GLU A 84 -3.04 26.08 -17.00
N THR A 85 -3.44 27.18 -16.35
CA THR A 85 -3.00 28.54 -16.77
C THR A 85 -1.65 28.94 -16.17
N ALA A 86 -1.09 28.11 -15.27
CA ALA A 86 0.18 28.40 -14.63
C ALA A 86 1.31 27.72 -15.41
N ASP A 87 2.08 28.52 -16.14
CA ASP A 87 3.30 28.06 -16.81
C ASP A 87 4.46 28.04 -15.80
N ILE A 88 4.46 27.04 -14.94
CA ILE A 88 5.47 26.88 -13.91
C ILE A 88 6.42 25.76 -14.34
N PRO A 89 7.66 26.06 -14.74
CA PRO A 89 8.63 25.04 -15.08
C PRO A 89 9.05 24.26 -13.82
N PHE A 90 9.04 22.93 -13.90
CA PHE A 90 9.54 22.06 -12.84
C PHE A 90 10.14 20.80 -13.45
N ARG A 91 11.00 20.15 -12.69
CA ARG A 91 11.60 18.85 -13.01
C ARG A 91 11.34 17.85 -11.88
N ILE A 92 11.31 16.58 -12.25
CA ILE A 92 11.35 15.52 -11.25
C ILE A 92 12.69 15.62 -10.51
N GLY A 93 12.64 15.62 -9.18
CA GLY A 93 13.80 15.88 -8.33
C GLY A 93 13.84 17.28 -7.73
N ASP A 94 13.07 18.23 -8.23
CA ASP A 94 13.05 19.60 -7.69
C ASP A 94 12.52 19.61 -6.24
N SER A 95 13.17 20.43 -5.41
CA SER A 95 12.74 20.70 -4.05
C SER A 95 11.64 21.73 -4.03
N VAL A 96 10.62 21.48 -3.20
CA VAL A 96 9.48 22.38 -3.02
C VAL A 96 9.27 22.69 -1.55
N GLY A 97 8.83 23.89 -1.26
CA GLY A 97 8.35 24.28 0.06
C GLY A 97 6.88 23.90 0.22
N LEU A 98 6.54 23.34 1.35
CA LEU A 98 5.21 22.90 1.70
C LEU A 98 4.77 23.59 2.98
N VAL A 99 3.65 24.26 2.94
CA VAL A 99 3.09 25.00 4.08
C VAL A 99 1.63 24.64 4.26
N SER A 100 1.27 24.27 5.48
CA SER A 100 -0.11 23.99 5.84
C SER A 100 -0.83 25.27 6.26
N GLY A 101 -2.11 25.38 5.91
CA GLY A 101 -2.95 26.45 6.43
C GLY A 101 -3.19 26.39 7.95
N VAL A 102 -3.02 25.21 8.55
CA VAL A 102 -3.14 24.99 10.01
C VAL A 102 -1.88 25.43 10.75
N ARG A 103 -0.73 25.32 10.10
CA ARG A 103 0.60 25.64 10.66
C ARG A 103 1.42 26.45 9.66
N PRO A 104 1.05 27.74 9.47
CA PRO A 104 1.69 28.59 8.45
C PRO A 104 3.15 28.93 8.78
N ASP A 105 3.54 28.78 10.02
CA ASP A 105 4.89 28.99 10.53
C ASP A 105 5.84 27.81 10.25
N LYS A 106 5.33 26.65 9.84
CA LYS A 106 6.12 25.44 9.57
C LYS A 106 6.26 25.18 8.09
N LEU A 107 7.43 25.49 7.56
CA LEU A 107 7.83 25.12 6.20
C LEU A 107 8.46 23.71 6.23
N VAL A 108 7.89 22.79 5.47
CA VAL A 108 8.47 21.47 5.24
C VAL A 108 9.01 21.41 3.82
N ARG A 109 10.18 20.86 3.62
CA ARG A 109 10.73 20.62 2.29
C ARG A 109 10.30 19.25 1.79
N GLY A 110 9.76 19.20 0.59
CA GLY A 110 9.45 17.98 -0.13
C GLY A 110 10.19 17.94 -1.46
N GLN A 111 10.12 16.83 -2.16
CA GLN A 111 10.74 16.64 -3.47
C GLN A 111 9.71 16.12 -4.46
N ILE A 112 9.66 16.68 -5.66
CA ILE A 112 8.80 16.19 -6.75
C ILE A 112 9.32 14.84 -7.21
N THR A 113 8.53 13.78 -7.03
CA THR A 113 8.91 12.41 -7.39
C THR A 113 8.25 11.95 -8.68
N ALA A 114 7.09 12.51 -9.02
CA ALA A 114 6.39 12.19 -10.26
C ALA A 114 5.47 13.33 -10.70
N ALA A 115 5.13 13.33 -11.97
CA ALA A 115 4.14 14.24 -12.56
C ALA A 115 3.25 13.49 -13.53
N GLY A 116 1.95 13.76 -13.47
CA GLY A 116 0.98 13.20 -14.38
C GLY A 116 1.21 13.66 -15.83
N PRO A 117 0.94 12.80 -16.82
CA PRO A 117 1.10 13.14 -18.24
C PRO A 117 -0.07 13.97 -18.81
N LYS A 118 -1.17 14.10 -18.06
CA LYS A 118 -2.41 14.72 -18.51
C LYS A 118 -2.93 15.74 -17.51
N LEU A 119 -3.78 16.64 -18.00
CA LEU A 119 -4.58 17.51 -17.14
C LEU A 119 -5.75 16.71 -16.55
N VAL A 120 -6.00 16.94 -15.29
CA VAL A 120 -7.10 16.35 -14.52
C VAL A 120 -7.94 17.45 -13.88
N GLU A 121 -9.19 17.18 -13.63
CA GLU A 121 -10.07 18.12 -12.93
C GLU A 121 -9.65 18.21 -11.46
N LEU A 122 -9.49 19.42 -10.94
CA LEU A 122 -9.12 19.63 -9.55
C LEU A 122 -10.25 19.16 -8.62
N PRO A 123 -9.91 18.49 -7.51
CA PRO A 123 -10.87 18.19 -6.46
C PRO A 123 -11.61 19.43 -5.98
N LEU A 124 -12.91 19.31 -5.75
CA LEU A 124 -13.80 20.43 -5.41
C LEU A 124 -13.24 21.32 -4.29
N ARG A 125 -12.70 20.70 -3.24
CA ARG A 125 -12.13 21.41 -2.08
C ARG A 125 -10.86 22.21 -2.37
N LEU A 126 -10.20 22.00 -3.50
CA LEU A 126 -9.00 22.69 -3.92
C LEU A 126 -9.29 23.84 -4.89
N ARG A 127 -10.50 23.92 -5.42
CA ARG A 127 -10.91 24.99 -6.32
C ARG A 127 -11.09 26.31 -5.56
N LYS A 128 -10.78 27.40 -6.24
CA LYS A 128 -11.01 28.76 -5.72
C LYS A 128 -12.50 29.04 -5.58
N PHE A 129 -13.29 28.61 -6.56
CA PHE A 129 -14.75 28.67 -6.58
C PHE A 129 -15.29 27.27 -6.84
N ALA A 130 -16.16 26.79 -5.95
CA ALA A 130 -16.68 25.41 -6.03
C ALA A 130 -17.45 25.12 -7.33
N GLU A 131 -18.15 26.13 -7.85
CA GLU A 131 -18.98 26.04 -9.03
C GLU A 131 -18.20 26.07 -10.35
N VAL A 132 -16.95 26.58 -10.31
CA VAL A 132 -16.10 26.68 -11.49
C VAL A 132 -15.19 25.46 -11.59
N ARG A 133 -15.29 24.75 -12.71
CA ARG A 133 -14.36 23.64 -12.99
C ARG A 133 -12.97 24.22 -13.24
N ALA A 134 -11.98 23.60 -12.62
CA ALA A 134 -10.59 23.96 -12.79
C ALA A 134 -9.79 22.69 -13.13
N TRP A 135 -8.83 22.84 -14.02
CA TRP A 135 -8.00 21.73 -14.48
C TRP A 135 -6.54 22.01 -14.11
N GLY A 136 -5.80 20.95 -13.91
CA GLY A 136 -4.39 21.09 -13.59
C GLY A 136 -3.63 19.80 -13.81
N ARG A 137 -2.33 19.91 -13.85
CA ARG A 137 -1.41 18.77 -13.94
C ARG A 137 -1.09 18.29 -12.55
N GLU A 138 -1.32 17.01 -12.31
CA GLU A 138 -1.00 16.37 -11.04
C GLU A 138 0.50 16.21 -10.85
N VAL A 139 1.00 16.50 -9.65
CA VAL A 139 2.37 16.27 -9.23
C VAL A 139 2.37 15.52 -7.89
N ILE A 140 3.29 14.58 -7.75
CA ILE A 140 3.47 13.81 -6.52
C ILE A 140 4.76 14.28 -5.86
N ILE A 141 4.64 14.66 -4.60
CA ILE A 141 5.73 15.20 -3.80
C ILE A 141 5.94 14.26 -2.61
N SER A 142 7.17 13.78 -2.43
CA SER A 142 7.53 12.99 -1.25
C SER A 142 7.69 13.91 -0.03
N LEU A 143 7.32 13.36 1.12
CA LEU A 143 7.46 14.02 2.41
C LEU A 143 8.52 13.32 3.27
N PRO A 144 9.23 14.05 4.14
CA PRO A 144 10.06 13.45 5.16
C PRO A 144 9.17 12.68 6.17
N ALA A 145 9.73 11.65 6.80
CA ALA A 145 8.97 10.77 7.71
C ALA A 145 8.45 11.49 8.97
N ASP A 146 9.14 12.53 9.40
CA ASP A 146 8.84 13.34 10.59
C ASP A 146 7.94 14.55 10.32
N ASN A 147 7.33 14.63 9.11
CA ASN A 147 6.47 15.76 8.75
C ASN A 147 5.30 15.94 9.75
N PRO A 148 4.86 17.18 10.01
CA PRO A 148 3.81 17.46 10.98
C PRO A 148 2.38 17.37 10.42
N TYR A 149 2.21 16.95 9.17
CA TYR A 149 0.92 17.03 8.47
C TYR A 149 -0.02 15.88 8.83
N TYR A 150 -1.32 16.16 8.72
CA TYR A 150 -2.37 15.16 8.80
C TYR A 150 -2.74 14.65 7.40
N ILE A 151 -3.19 13.39 7.35
CA ILE A 151 -3.72 12.84 6.11
C ILE A 151 -4.99 13.60 5.72
N GLY A 152 -5.02 14.07 4.46
CA GLY A 152 -6.12 14.88 3.97
C GLY A 152 -6.00 16.37 4.27
N GLU A 153 -4.96 16.85 4.89
CA GLU A 153 -4.71 18.27 5.13
C GLU A 153 -4.44 19.02 3.81
N ARG A 154 -4.91 20.28 3.74
CA ARG A 154 -4.65 21.14 2.58
C ARG A 154 -3.29 21.82 2.74
N ILE A 155 -2.44 21.60 1.75
CA ILE A 155 -1.06 22.12 1.73
C ILE A 155 -0.89 23.08 0.55
N THR A 156 -0.25 24.20 0.80
CA THR A 156 0.22 25.13 -0.22
C THR A 156 1.63 24.73 -0.64
N ILE A 157 1.85 24.62 -1.93
CA ILE A 157 3.13 24.20 -2.52
C ILE A 157 3.77 25.44 -3.14
N SER A 158 5.01 25.73 -2.76
CA SER A 158 5.85 26.77 -3.39
C SER A 158 7.07 26.13 -4.03
N LEU A 159 7.25 26.36 -5.32
CA LEU A 159 8.50 26.01 -6.00
C LEU A 159 9.58 26.98 -5.49
N GLN A 160 10.62 26.46 -4.91
CA GLN A 160 11.81 27.23 -4.63
C GLN A 160 12.62 27.23 -5.93
N THR A 161 12.53 28.32 -6.67
CA THR A 161 13.49 28.57 -7.75
C THR A 161 14.87 28.59 -7.09
N ALA A 162 15.76 27.67 -7.48
CA ALA A 162 17.15 27.77 -7.06
C ALA A 162 17.66 29.11 -7.59
N GLU A 163 17.92 30.06 -6.69
CA GLU A 163 18.73 31.22 -7.03
C GLU A 163 20.07 30.69 -7.51
N GLN A 164 20.39 31.00 -8.76
CA GLN A 164 21.73 30.80 -9.34
C GLN A 164 22.73 31.76 -8.72
#